data_0b9a92951bdfb7e5490e9a9be4da9cb1
#
_entry.id   0b9a92951bdfb7e5490e9a9be4da9cb1
#
_cell.length_a   1.000
_cell.length_b   1.000
_cell.length_c   1.000
_cell.angle_alpha   90.00
_cell.angle_beta   90.00
_cell.angle_gamma   90.00
#
_symmetry.space_group_name_H-M   'P 1'
#
loop_
_entity.id
_entity.type
_entity.pdbx_description
1 polymer ?
#
loop_
_entity_poly.entity_id
_entity_poly.type
_entity_poly.pdbx_seq_one_letter_code
_entity_poly.pdbx_strand_id
1 'polypeptide(L)'
;MNSRHIKAAAALEKTKAVSLLPDLIEIQRASFRWFLERGLIEELESFSPISDYTGKLELHFLAKNYKLKQPKYDEREAKQRDSSYAVQMYVPTRLLNKETGDMKEQQVFIGDLPLMTDRGTFIINGAERVIVNQIVRSPGVYYKSEVDKSGRRTFSASLIPNRGAWLKFETDKNDLVWVRIDKTRKLSAQVLLKALGLSDSEIFDSLRHPEYFQKTIEKEGQYGEEDALMELYRKLRPGEPPTVAGGEQLLQSRFFDPKRYDLGKVGRYKLNKKLRLSVPDTTRVLTKEDILSAIDYLINLEFDIGQTDDIDHLGNRRVRSVGE
;
A
#
# COMPACT_ATOMS: atom_id res chain seq x y z
N MET A 1 18.40 -17.42 25.04
CA MET A 1 16.97 -17.81 25.18
C MET A 1 16.92 -19.22 25.78
N ASN A 2 16.26 -19.36 26.91
CA ASN A 2 16.37 -20.55 27.76
C ASN A 2 15.68 -21.77 27.12
N SER A 3 16.40 -22.90 27.10
CA SER A 3 15.92 -24.21 26.62
C SER A 3 14.61 -24.72 27.26
N ARG A 4 14.12 -24.07 28.32
CA ARG A 4 12.83 -24.37 28.97
C ARG A 4 11.62 -23.94 28.13
N HIS A 5 11.69 -22.82 27.40
CA HIS A 5 10.58 -22.37 26.53
C HIS A 5 10.45 -23.21 25.26
N ILE A 6 11.57 -23.71 24.73
CA ILE A 6 11.57 -24.64 23.59
C ILE A 6 11.00 -26.00 23.98
N LYS A 7 11.27 -26.46 25.21
CA LYS A 7 10.71 -27.72 25.75
C LYS A 7 9.21 -27.61 26.05
N ALA A 8 8.71 -26.44 26.47
CA ALA A 8 7.29 -26.22 26.69
C ALA A 8 6.51 -26.19 25.34
N ALA A 9 7.08 -25.59 24.31
CA ALA A 9 6.50 -25.63 22.95
C ALA A 9 6.47 -27.06 22.38
N ALA A 10 7.53 -27.84 22.56
CA ALA A 10 7.59 -29.24 22.13
C ALA A 10 6.68 -30.17 22.96
N ALA A 11 6.39 -29.86 24.23
CA ALA A 11 5.43 -30.59 25.02
C ALA A 11 3.97 -30.33 24.60
N LEU A 12 3.66 -29.11 24.14
CA LEU A 12 2.36 -28.79 23.55
C LEU A 12 2.11 -29.48 22.19
N GLU A 13 3.16 -29.79 21.44
CA GLU A 13 3.00 -30.56 20.20
C GLU A 13 2.62 -32.04 20.43
N LYS A 14 3.02 -32.63 21.54
CA LYS A 14 2.67 -34.03 21.87
C LYS A 14 1.24 -34.22 22.36
N THR A 15 0.56 -33.15 22.76
CA THR A 15 -0.85 -33.20 23.19
C THR A 15 -1.85 -32.89 22.04
N LYS A 16 -1.37 -32.70 20.83
CA LYS A 16 -2.20 -32.39 19.64
C LYS A 16 -3.08 -33.54 19.12
N ALA A 17 -3.07 -34.69 19.73
CA ALA A 17 -3.83 -35.85 19.23
C ALA A 17 -5.31 -35.91 19.65
N VAL A 18 -5.84 -34.97 20.43
CA VAL A 18 -7.19 -35.10 21.04
C VAL A 18 -8.13 -33.89 20.81
N SER A 19 -7.73 -32.81 20.15
CA SER A 19 -8.66 -31.71 19.93
C SER A 19 -9.16 -31.66 18.49
N LEU A 20 -10.38 -32.15 18.28
CA LEU A 20 -11.16 -32.01 17.03
C LEU A 20 -11.61 -30.55 16.77
N LEU A 21 -11.40 -29.65 17.71
CA LEU A 21 -11.76 -28.25 17.58
C LEU A 21 -10.55 -27.42 17.09
N PRO A 22 -10.71 -26.63 16.01
CA PRO A 22 -9.67 -25.73 15.57
C PRO A 22 -9.40 -24.66 16.63
N ASP A 23 -8.14 -24.27 16.76
CA ASP A 23 -7.75 -23.14 17.62
C ASP A 23 -8.26 -21.83 16.97
N LEU A 24 -9.31 -21.26 17.53
CA LEU A 24 -9.99 -20.07 16.98
C LEU A 24 -9.13 -18.80 17.04
N ILE A 25 -8.06 -18.79 17.83
CA ILE A 25 -7.13 -17.66 17.98
C ILE A 25 -5.80 -17.89 17.25
N GLU A 26 -5.65 -19.01 16.54
CA GLU A 26 -4.41 -19.35 15.82
C GLU A 26 -4.04 -18.27 14.80
N ILE A 27 -5.02 -17.71 14.07
CA ILE A 27 -4.80 -16.64 13.09
C ILE A 27 -4.15 -15.42 13.75
N GLN A 28 -4.63 -15.01 14.94
CA GLN A 28 -4.08 -13.87 15.68
C GLN A 28 -2.65 -14.14 16.12
N ARG A 29 -2.42 -15.29 16.75
CA ARG A 29 -1.12 -15.70 17.28
C ARG A 29 -0.08 -15.90 16.18
N ALA A 30 -0.46 -16.58 15.10
CA ALA A 30 0.41 -16.80 13.95
C ALA A 30 0.78 -15.49 13.25
N SER A 31 -0.19 -14.58 13.09
CA SER A 31 0.04 -13.28 12.49
C SER A 31 0.98 -12.42 13.32
N PHE A 32 0.81 -12.38 14.64
CA PHE A 32 1.70 -11.62 15.52
C PHE A 32 3.11 -12.22 15.57
N ARG A 33 3.23 -13.56 15.56
CA ARG A 33 4.52 -14.24 15.46
C ARG A 33 5.23 -13.87 14.14
N TRP A 34 4.51 -13.94 13.02
CA TRP A 34 5.04 -13.51 11.72
C TRP A 34 5.52 -12.06 11.75
N PHE A 35 4.76 -11.15 12.37
CA PHE A 35 5.18 -9.75 12.53
C PHE A 35 6.51 -9.63 13.25
N LEU A 36 6.68 -10.32 14.38
CA LEU A 36 7.94 -10.27 15.14
C LEU A 36 9.10 -10.92 14.37
N GLU A 37 8.88 -12.05 13.69
CA GLU A 37 9.95 -12.82 13.05
C GLU A 37 10.37 -12.24 11.69
N ARG A 38 9.44 -11.66 10.95
CA ARG A 38 9.64 -11.21 9.56
C ARG A 38 9.14 -9.80 9.27
N GLY A 39 7.89 -9.50 9.59
CA GLY A 39 7.25 -8.25 9.21
C GLY A 39 8.00 -7.03 9.71
N LEU A 40 8.45 -7.05 10.95
CA LEU A 40 9.22 -5.96 11.54
C LEU A 40 10.58 -5.77 10.84
N ILE A 41 11.23 -6.87 10.45
CA ILE A 41 12.50 -6.83 9.72
C ILE A 41 12.27 -6.26 8.32
N GLU A 42 11.25 -6.74 7.61
CA GLU A 42 10.90 -6.26 6.26
C GLU A 42 10.59 -4.76 6.25
N GLU A 43 9.84 -4.26 7.24
CA GLU A 43 9.53 -2.83 7.33
C GLU A 43 10.78 -1.99 7.65
N LEU A 44 11.60 -2.40 8.61
CA LEU A 44 12.85 -1.67 8.93
C LEU A 44 13.83 -1.67 7.74
N GLU A 45 13.93 -2.78 7.00
CA GLU A 45 14.75 -2.85 5.78
C GLU A 45 14.18 -1.97 4.65
N SER A 46 12.86 -1.83 4.54
CA SER A 46 12.21 -0.99 3.52
C SER A 46 12.49 0.50 3.72
N PHE A 47 12.62 0.93 4.96
CA PHE A 47 12.99 2.32 5.30
C PHE A 47 14.48 2.61 5.14
N SER A 48 15.32 1.58 5.18
CA SER A 48 16.77 1.71 5.10
C SER A 48 17.25 1.75 3.62
N PRO A 49 18.22 2.61 3.27
CA PRO A 49 18.79 3.69 4.05
C PRO A 49 17.91 4.95 4.07
N ILE A 50 18.03 5.74 5.15
CA ILE A 50 17.50 7.10 5.21
C ILE A 50 18.67 8.03 4.88
N SER A 51 18.58 8.72 3.74
CA SER A 51 19.58 9.69 3.30
C SER A 51 19.17 11.10 3.73
N ASP A 52 20.14 11.92 4.05
CA ASP A 52 19.91 13.35 4.27
C ASP A 52 19.58 14.06 2.94
N TYR A 53 19.15 15.31 3.02
CA TYR A 53 18.82 16.15 1.87
C TYR A 53 20.00 16.32 0.92
N THR A 54 21.24 16.35 1.41
CA THR A 54 22.46 16.52 0.59
C THR A 54 23.00 15.18 0.04
N GLY A 55 22.46 14.04 0.49
CA GLY A 55 22.92 12.71 0.12
C GLY A 55 24.27 12.30 0.72
N LYS A 56 24.84 13.12 1.65
CA LYS A 56 26.15 12.90 2.25
C LYS A 56 26.12 11.96 3.46
N LEU A 57 25.01 11.97 4.20
CA LEU A 57 24.81 11.13 5.37
C LEU A 57 23.74 10.07 5.07
N GLU A 58 24.02 8.84 5.46
CA GLU A 58 23.06 7.73 5.39
C GLU A 58 22.94 7.02 6.71
N LEU A 59 21.69 6.83 7.14
CA LEU A 59 21.34 6.03 8.31
C LEU A 59 20.80 4.69 7.87
N HIS A 60 21.49 3.62 8.26
CA HIS A 60 21.11 2.25 7.98
C HIS A 60 20.57 1.57 9.22
N PHE A 61 19.43 0.91 9.14
CA PHE A 61 18.91 0.03 10.19
C PHE A 61 19.43 -1.39 9.97
N LEU A 62 20.10 -1.94 10.98
CA LEU A 62 20.53 -3.34 10.98
C LEU A 62 19.39 -4.21 11.51
N ALA A 63 18.31 -4.28 10.72
CA ALA A 63 17.02 -4.82 11.13
C ALA A 63 17.08 -6.24 11.68
N LYS A 64 17.92 -7.12 11.10
CA LYS A 64 18.07 -8.53 11.54
C LYS A 64 18.60 -8.68 12.96
N ASN A 65 19.24 -7.63 13.49
CA ASN A 65 19.86 -7.62 14.81
C ASN A 65 19.03 -6.83 15.84
N TYR A 66 17.75 -6.59 15.58
CA TYR A 66 16.91 -5.90 16.55
C TYR A 66 16.79 -6.71 17.84
N LYS A 67 16.62 -6.03 18.97
CA LYS A 67 16.55 -6.62 20.29
C LYS A 67 15.31 -6.16 21.02
N LEU A 68 14.59 -7.09 21.59
CA LEU A 68 13.50 -6.81 22.50
C LEU A 68 14.02 -7.06 23.93
N LYS A 69 13.92 -6.04 24.79
CA LYS A 69 14.18 -6.20 26.21
C LYS A 69 13.01 -6.91 26.88
N GLN A 70 13.24 -7.49 28.05
CA GLN A 70 12.15 -8.08 28.83
C GLN A 70 11.13 -7.01 29.20
N PRO A 71 9.85 -7.37 29.27
CA PRO A 71 8.80 -6.45 29.70
C PRO A 71 9.06 -6.00 31.14
N LYS A 72 8.73 -4.75 31.44
CA LYS A 72 8.90 -4.17 32.77
C LYS A 72 7.97 -4.80 33.80
N TYR A 73 6.76 -5.15 33.37
CA TYR A 73 5.72 -5.79 34.18
C TYR A 73 5.25 -7.06 33.50
N ASP A 74 4.83 -8.05 34.26
CA ASP A 74 4.11 -9.19 33.75
C ASP A 74 2.65 -8.83 33.40
N GLU A 75 1.89 -9.78 32.84
CA GLU A 75 0.50 -9.54 32.45
C GLU A 75 -0.40 -9.13 33.63
N ARG A 76 -0.18 -9.70 34.83
CA ARG A 76 -0.98 -9.43 36.02
C ARG A 76 -0.63 -8.08 36.63
N GLU A 77 0.66 -7.82 36.76
CA GLU A 77 1.16 -6.53 37.25
C GLU A 77 0.76 -5.38 36.32
N ALA A 78 0.82 -5.56 35.00
CA ALA A 78 0.38 -4.56 34.05
C ALA A 78 -1.09 -4.18 34.23
N LYS A 79 -1.97 -5.16 34.50
CA LYS A 79 -3.39 -4.92 34.80
C LYS A 79 -3.60 -4.20 36.14
N GLN A 80 -2.86 -4.61 37.17
CA GLN A 80 -3.00 -4.03 38.51
C GLN A 80 -2.47 -2.59 38.59
N ARG A 81 -1.50 -2.25 37.74
CA ARG A 81 -0.83 -0.93 37.75
C ARG A 81 -1.33 -0.01 36.66
N ASP A 82 -2.43 -0.35 35.97
CA ASP A 82 -2.95 0.40 34.84
C ASP A 82 -1.88 0.72 33.78
N SER A 83 -0.96 -0.24 33.55
CA SER A 83 0.16 -0.13 32.65
C SER A 83 -0.01 -1.02 31.42
N SER A 84 0.81 -0.80 30.39
CA SER A 84 0.81 -1.65 29.19
C SER A 84 1.82 -2.80 29.34
N TYR A 85 1.41 -3.99 28.89
CA TYR A 85 2.29 -5.13 28.74
C TYR A 85 3.08 -4.98 27.45
N ALA A 86 4.28 -4.40 27.55
CA ALA A 86 5.11 -4.02 26.41
C ALA A 86 6.58 -4.28 26.65
N VAL A 87 7.33 -4.44 25.58
CA VAL A 87 8.80 -4.58 25.58
C VAL A 87 9.45 -3.41 24.87
N GLN A 88 10.61 -3.02 25.34
CA GLN A 88 11.41 -2.00 24.71
C GLN A 88 12.14 -2.58 23.49
N MET A 89 11.93 -1.95 22.33
CA MET A 89 12.59 -2.32 21.08
C MET A 89 13.81 -1.45 20.83
N TYR A 90 14.94 -2.11 20.60
CA TYR A 90 16.20 -1.49 20.21
C TYR A 90 16.66 -2.03 18.87
N VAL A 91 17.04 -1.12 17.99
CA VAL A 91 17.58 -1.47 16.66
C VAL A 91 19.00 -0.93 16.55
N PRO A 92 19.99 -1.77 16.24
CA PRO A 92 21.32 -1.28 15.91
C PRO A 92 21.26 -0.49 14.62
N THR A 93 21.80 0.72 14.64
CA THR A 93 21.83 1.61 13.50
C THR A 93 23.26 1.97 13.15
N ARG A 94 23.53 2.15 11.87
CA ARG A 94 24.80 2.57 11.33
C ARG A 94 24.62 3.91 10.61
N LEU A 95 25.32 4.94 11.07
CA LEU A 95 25.45 6.22 10.40
C LEU A 95 26.71 6.21 9.55
N LEU A 96 26.56 6.42 8.25
CA LEU A 96 27.64 6.48 7.27
C LEU A 96 27.77 7.93 6.76
N ASN A 97 28.96 8.51 6.89
CA ASN A 97 29.30 9.74 6.19
C ASN A 97 30.03 9.37 4.89
N LYS A 98 29.42 9.65 3.74
CA LYS A 98 29.97 9.32 2.42
C LYS A 98 31.17 10.15 2.01
N GLU A 99 31.32 11.37 2.58
CA GLU A 99 32.44 12.25 2.26
C GLU A 99 33.72 11.84 3.00
N THR A 100 33.60 11.52 4.29
CA THR A 100 34.76 11.16 5.12
C THR A 100 34.99 9.66 5.20
N GLY A 101 33.99 8.84 4.83
CA GLY A 101 34.00 7.38 5.00
C GLY A 101 33.81 6.93 6.46
N ASP A 102 33.51 7.85 7.37
CA ASP A 102 33.33 7.53 8.77
C ASP A 102 32.04 6.75 8.99
N MET A 103 32.14 5.70 9.82
CA MET A 103 31.00 4.90 10.23
C MET A 103 30.87 4.89 11.74
N LYS A 104 29.64 5.13 12.23
CA LYS A 104 29.30 4.99 13.66
C LYS A 104 28.13 4.03 13.82
N GLU A 105 28.30 3.06 14.71
CA GLU A 105 27.21 2.12 15.05
C GLU A 105 26.74 2.37 16.49
N GLN A 106 25.42 2.42 16.68
CA GLN A 106 24.82 2.58 17.99
C GLN A 106 23.48 1.86 18.05
N GLN A 107 23.12 1.35 19.21
CA GLN A 107 21.78 0.83 19.46
C GLN A 107 20.84 2.00 19.76
N VAL A 108 19.79 2.13 18.96
CA VAL A 108 18.78 3.19 19.11
C VAL A 108 17.51 2.56 19.66
N PHE A 109 16.95 3.18 20.69
CA PHE A 109 15.61 2.88 21.18
C PHE A 109 14.58 3.41 20.19
N ILE A 110 13.75 2.52 19.66
CA ILE A 110 12.70 2.90 18.69
C ILE A 110 11.38 3.18 19.40
N GLY A 111 11.04 2.36 20.40
CA GLY A 111 9.79 2.53 21.14
C GLY A 111 9.43 1.30 21.97
N ASP A 112 8.30 1.40 22.65
CA ASP A 112 7.69 0.29 23.37
C ASP A 112 6.72 -0.46 22.47
N LEU A 113 6.95 -1.76 22.29
CA LEU A 113 6.12 -2.64 21.49
C LEU A 113 5.21 -3.45 22.41
N PRO A 114 3.88 -3.30 22.30
CA PRO A 114 2.94 -4.13 23.06
C PRO A 114 3.11 -5.61 22.70
N LEU A 115 3.08 -6.47 23.71
CA LEU A 115 3.14 -7.92 23.52
C LEU A 115 1.75 -8.53 23.55
N MET A 116 1.57 -9.55 22.74
CA MET A 116 0.38 -10.38 22.75
C MET A 116 0.46 -11.40 23.88
N THR A 117 -0.63 -11.54 24.62
CA THR A 117 -0.79 -12.61 25.63
C THR A 117 -1.04 -13.95 24.96
N ASP A 118 -0.93 -15.04 25.70
CA ASP A 118 -1.25 -16.39 25.21
C ASP A 118 -2.70 -16.54 24.72
N ARG A 119 -3.60 -15.64 25.17
CA ARG A 119 -5.01 -15.58 24.78
C ARG A 119 -5.26 -14.78 23.49
N GLY A 120 -4.21 -14.27 22.83
CA GLY A 120 -4.34 -13.46 21.63
C GLY A 120 -4.81 -12.02 21.89
N THR A 121 -4.65 -11.52 23.11
CA THR A 121 -5.05 -10.19 23.57
C THR A 121 -3.83 -9.30 23.81
N PHE A 122 -4.05 -8.01 23.98
CA PHE A 122 -3.04 -7.02 24.39
C PHE A 122 -3.53 -6.33 25.67
N ILE A 123 -2.61 -6.01 26.57
CA ILE A 123 -2.91 -5.23 27.76
C ILE A 123 -2.36 -3.82 27.54
N ILE A 124 -3.26 -2.85 27.41
CA ILE A 124 -2.94 -1.44 27.18
C ILE A 124 -3.56 -0.62 28.29
N ASN A 125 -2.71 0.08 29.04
CA ASN A 125 -3.14 0.88 30.21
C ASN A 125 -4.06 0.08 31.14
N GLY A 126 -3.64 -1.14 31.50
CA GLY A 126 -4.38 -2.04 32.38
C GLY A 126 -5.57 -2.78 31.75
N ALA A 127 -6.07 -2.29 30.61
CA ALA A 127 -7.22 -2.89 29.95
C ALA A 127 -6.79 -3.96 28.94
N GLU A 128 -7.42 -5.13 29.01
CA GLU A 128 -7.23 -6.21 28.04
C GLU A 128 -8.05 -5.93 26.76
N ARG A 129 -7.37 -5.91 25.60
CA ARG A 129 -7.95 -5.54 24.32
C ARG A 129 -7.61 -6.57 23.24
N VAL A 130 -8.46 -6.68 22.25
CA VAL A 130 -8.26 -7.53 21.06
C VAL A 130 -8.20 -6.65 19.82
N ILE A 131 -7.25 -6.93 18.93
CA ILE A 131 -7.25 -6.35 17.59
C ILE A 131 -8.09 -7.24 16.69
N VAL A 132 -9.22 -6.71 16.21
CA VAL A 132 -10.15 -7.46 15.36
C VAL A 132 -9.58 -7.59 13.95
N ASN A 133 -9.59 -8.80 13.40
CA ASN A 133 -9.25 -9.02 12.01
C ASN A 133 -10.18 -8.25 11.08
N GLN A 134 -9.63 -7.64 10.06
CA GLN A 134 -10.40 -6.84 9.10
C GLN A 134 -10.44 -7.54 7.74
N ILE A 135 -11.62 -7.57 7.13
CA ILE A 135 -11.78 -7.99 5.74
C ILE A 135 -11.64 -6.74 4.87
N VAL A 136 -10.54 -6.67 4.13
CA VAL A 136 -10.21 -5.54 3.26
C VAL A 136 -10.19 -5.97 1.80
N ARG A 137 -10.30 -5.03 0.87
CA ARG A 137 -10.14 -5.32 -0.56
C ARG A 137 -8.71 -5.76 -0.84
N SER A 138 -8.55 -6.81 -1.65
CA SER A 138 -7.24 -7.21 -2.14
C SER A 138 -6.68 -6.12 -3.07
N PRO A 139 -5.37 -5.88 -3.09
CA PRO A 139 -4.77 -4.98 -4.07
C PRO A 139 -4.99 -5.49 -5.49
N GLY A 140 -5.09 -4.57 -6.45
CA GLY A 140 -5.36 -4.84 -7.86
C GLY A 140 -6.22 -3.79 -8.53
N VAL A 141 -6.74 -4.08 -9.72
CA VAL A 141 -7.66 -3.21 -10.44
C VAL A 141 -9.06 -3.81 -10.41
N TYR A 142 -10.07 -2.96 -10.17
CA TYR A 142 -11.49 -3.36 -10.06
C TYR A 142 -12.36 -2.41 -10.87
N TYR A 143 -13.26 -3.00 -11.65
CA TYR A 143 -14.21 -2.27 -12.50
C TYR A 143 -15.62 -2.41 -11.97
N LYS A 144 -16.34 -1.31 -11.88
CA LYS A 144 -17.73 -1.26 -11.42
C LYS A 144 -18.57 -0.47 -12.40
N SER A 145 -19.82 -0.91 -12.61
CA SER A 145 -20.83 -0.13 -13.31
C SER A 145 -21.80 0.46 -12.31
N GLU A 146 -22.22 1.69 -12.56
CA GLU A 146 -23.29 2.38 -11.82
C GLU A 146 -24.28 2.96 -12.82
N VAL A 147 -25.56 2.89 -12.47
CA VAL A 147 -26.61 3.53 -13.27
C VAL A 147 -26.92 4.87 -12.61
N ASP A 148 -26.80 5.92 -13.38
CA ASP A 148 -27.06 7.28 -12.91
C ASP A 148 -28.60 7.48 -12.79
N LYS A 149 -29.02 8.63 -12.20
CA LYS A 149 -30.45 9.00 -12.07
C LYS A 149 -31.17 9.17 -13.41
N SER A 150 -30.43 9.37 -14.49
CA SER A 150 -30.94 9.46 -15.87
C SER A 150 -31.11 8.09 -16.54
N GLY A 151 -30.77 7.00 -15.88
CA GLY A 151 -30.81 5.65 -16.42
C GLY A 151 -29.59 5.28 -17.27
N ARG A 152 -28.61 6.17 -17.39
CA ARG A 152 -27.39 5.90 -18.15
C ARG A 152 -26.39 5.12 -17.30
N ARG A 153 -25.77 4.10 -17.88
CA ARG A 153 -24.70 3.33 -17.27
C ARG A 153 -23.39 4.11 -17.37
N THR A 154 -22.68 4.23 -16.29
CA THR A 154 -21.32 4.77 -16.19
C THR A 154 -20.41 3.74 -15.55
N PHE A 155 -19.13 3.78 -15.86
CA PHE A 155 -18.16 2.82 -15.37
C PHE A 155 -17.09 3.51 -14.54
N SER A 156 -16.53 2.77 -13.62
CA SER A 156 -15.37 3.21 -12.84
C SER A 156 -14.36 2.10 -12.69
N ALA A 157 -13.08 2.46 -12.79
CA ALA A 157 -11.94 1.60 -12.51
C ALA A 157 -11.23 2.09 -11.25
N SER A 158 -10.92 1.19 -10.33
CA SER A 158 -10.18 1.53 -9.10
C SER A 158 -8.92 0.69 -9.01
N LEU A 159 -7.76 1.34 -9.09
CA LEU A 159 -6.47 0.72 -8.80
C LEU A 159 -6.19 0.87 -7.31
N ILE A 160 -6.14 -0.25 -6.62
CA ILE A 160 -5.97 -0.33 -5.17
C ILE A 160 -4.60 -0.96 -4.89
N PRO A 161 -3.63 -0.22 -4.34
CA PRO A 161 -2.36 -0.78 -3.92
C PRO A 161 -2.49 -1.49 -2.57
N ASN A 162 -1.47 -2.26 -2.20
CA ASN A 162 -1.29 -2.75 -0.84
C ASN A 162 -0.92 -1.58 0.11
N ARG A 163 -0.02 -0.70 -0.36
CA ARG A 163 0.39 0.54 0.31
C ARG A 163 0.51 1.65 -0.72
N GLY A 164 -0.05 2.84 -0.44
CA GLY A 164 0.04 4.01 -1.30
C GLY A 164 -1.30 4.61 -1.70
N ALA A 165 -1.25 5.53 -2.64
CA ALA A 165 -2.40 6.28 -3.11
C ALA A 165 -3.31 5.44 -4.03
N TRP A 166 -4.62 5.56 -3.84
CA TRP A 166 -5.60 4.96 -4.74
C TRP A 166 -5.75 5.81 -5.99
N LEU A 167 -5.85 5.14 -7.13
CA LEU A 167 -6.12 5.80 -8.42
C LEU A 167 -7.47 5.30 -8.94
N LYS A 168 -8.40 6.21 -9.14
CA LYS A 168 -9.75 5.88 -9.64
C LYS A 168 -10.01 6.61 -10.94
N PHE A 169 -10.38 5.88 -11.98
CA PHE A 169 -10.90 6.43 -13.24
C PHE A 169 -12.41 6.28 -13.28
N GLU A 170 -13.10 7.26 -13.84
CA GLU A 170 -14.55 7.28 -13.95
C GLU A 170 -14.96 7.82 -15.33
N THR A 171 -15.92 7.18 -15.98
CA THR A 171 -16.63 7.77 -17.12
C THR A 171 -17.79 8.62 -16.60
N ASP A 172 -18.15 9.65 -17.33
CA ASP A 172 -19.32 10.46 -17.00
C ASP A 172 -20.40 10.37 -18.10
N LYS A 173 -21.55 11.00 -17.86
CA LYS A 173 -22.67 11.05 -18.79
C LYS A 173 -22.37 11.72 -20.15
N ASN A 174 -21.27 12.44 -20.28
CA ASN A 174 -20.84 13.10 -21.49
C ASN A 174 -19.70 12.36 -22.22
N ASP A 175 -19.48 11.09 -21.88
CA ASP A 175 -18.39 10.25 -22.42
C ASP A 175 -16.99 10.79 -22.14
N LEU A 176 -16.80 11.45 -20.99
CA LEU A 176 -15.51 11.96 -20.58
C LEU A 176 -14.88 11.04 -19.56
N VAL A 177 -13.56 10.93 -19.65
CA VAL A 177 -12.77 10.12 -18.70
C VAL A 177 -12.13 11.04 -17.67
N TRP A 178 -12.49 10.79 -16.41
CA TRP A 178 -11.99 11.51 -15.26
C TRP A 178 -11.10 10.62 -14.41
N VAL A 179 -10.17 11.24 -13.68
CA VAL A 179 -9.32 10.58 -12.70
C VAL A 179 -9.46 11.24 -11.33
N ARG A 180 -9.37 10.42 -10.28
CA ARG A 180 -9.22 10.87 -8.90
C ARG A 180 -8.04 10.15 -8.27
N ILE A 181 -7.22 10.90 -7.58
CA ILE A 181 -6.12 10.40 -6.78
C ILE A 181 -6.56 10.50 -5.32
N ASP A 182 -6.70 9.36 -4.65
CA ASP A 182 -7.27 9.27 -3.29
C ASP A 182 -8.66 9.94 -3.20
N LYS A 183 -8.82 10.85 -2.26
CA LYS A 183 -10.05 11.61 -2.01
C LYS A 183 -10.06 13.00 -2.67
N THR A 184 -9.17 13.25 -3.64
CA THR A 184 -9.08 14.56 -4.27
C THR A 184 -10.24 14.84 -5.25
N ARG A 185 -10.31 16.09 -5.71
CA ARG A 185 -11.29 16.49 -6.74
C ARG A 185 -10.97 15.80 -8.08
N LYS A 186 -11.97 15.64 -8.91
CA LYS A 186 -11.84 15.09 -10.27
C LYS A 186 -10.84 15.93 -11.10
N LEU A 187 -10.02 15.22 -11.83
CA LEU A 187 -9.07 15.75 -12.81
C LEU A 187 -9.33 15.04 -14.13
N SER A 188 -9.12 15.70 -15.27
CA SER A 188 -9.21 15.04 -16.56
C SER A 188 -8.13 13.93 -16.67
N ALA A 189 -8.50 12.78 -17.22
CA ALA A 189 -7.55 11.70 -17.44
C ALA A 189 -6.43 12.11 -18.40
N GLN A 190 -6.71 13.00 -19.35
CA GLN A 190 -5.71 13.59 -20.25
C GLN A 190 -4.59 14.29 -19.46
N VAL A 191 -4.96 15.11 -18.45
CA VAL A 191 -3.98 15.85 -17.64
C VAL A 191 -3.04 14.87 -16.91
N LEU A 192 -3.58 13.78 -16.37
CA LEU A 192 -2.72 12.75 -15.75
C LEU A 192 -1.78 12.11 -16.78
N LEU A 193 -2.27 11.71 -17.95
CA LEU A 193 -1.45 11.04 -18.98
C LEU A 193 -0.39 11.99 -19.56
N LYS A 194 -0.71 13.26 -19.75
CA LYS A 194 0.26 14.29 -20.18
C LYS A 194 1.31 14.55 -19.10
N ALA A 195 0.90 14.67 -17.84
CA ALA A 195 1.82 14.80 -16.71
C ALA A 195 2.76 13.59 -16.53
N LEU A 196 2.39 12.41 -17.06
CA LEU A 196 3.26 11.24 -17.15
C LEU A 196 4.24 11.31 -18.35
N GLY A 197 4.22 12.37 -19.12
CA GLY A 197 5.06 12.55 -20.31
C GLY A 197 4.64 11.67 -21.47
N LEU A 198 3.35 11.38 -21.65
CA LEU A 198 2.83 10.64 -22.79
C LEU A 198 2.36 11.62 -23.90
N SER A 199 2.78 11.36 -25.11
CA SER A 199 2.33 12.08 -26.30
C SER A 199 0.89 11.69 -26.68
N ASP A 200 0.19 12.51 -27.46
CA ASP A 200 -1.15 12.16 -27.94
C ASP A 200 -1.12 10.90 -28.80
N SER A 201 -0.09 10.73 -29.63
CA SER A 201 0.07 9.54 -30.44
C SER A 201 0.20 8.27 -29.58
N GLU A 202 1.05 8.27 -28.55
CA GLU A 202 1.20 7.14 -27.64
C GLU A 202 -0.10 6.80 -26.92
N ILE A 203 -0.86 7.82 -26.51
CA ILE A 203 -2.16 7.63 -25.86
C ILE A 203 -3.14 6.97 -26.85
N PHE A 204 -3.29 7.53 -28.06
CA PHE A 204 -4.24 7.01 -29.06
C PHE A 204 -3.86 5.61 -29.56
N ASP A 205 -2.57 5.35 -29.78
CA ASP A 205 -2.07 4.03 -30.22
C ASP A 205 -2.29 2.94 -29.17
N SER A 206 -2.37 3.33 -27.89
CA SER A 206 -2.59 2.41 -26.78
C SER A 206 -4.07 2.11 -26.50
N LEU A 207 -4.99 2.87 -27.07
CA LEU A 207 -6.43 2.73 -26.87
C LEU A 207 -7.08 2.00 -28.03
N ARG A 208 -7.96 1.05 -27.74
CA ARG A 208 -8.77 0.36 -28.75
C ARG A 208 -9.83 1.27 -29.37
N HIS A 209 -10.38 2.22 -28.59
CA HIS A 209 -11.38 3.19 -28.98
C HIS A 209 -10.89 4.61 -28.73
N PRO A 210 -9.93 5.11 -29.54
CA PRO A 210 -9.34 6.43 -29.35
C PRO A 210 -10.36 7.56 -29.53
N GLU A 211 -11.39 7.36 -30.37
CA GLU A 211 -12.48 8.31 -30.62
C GLU A 211 -13.27 8.65 -29.33
N TYR A 212 -13.36 7.72 -28.39
CA TYR A 212 -14.01 7.98 -27.10
C TYR A 212 -13.17 8.94 -26.25
N PHE A 213 -11.86 8.73 -26.21
CA PHE A 213 -10.94 9.57 -25.43
C PHE A 213 -10.73 10.94 -26.07
N GLN A 214 -10.84 11.04 -27.39
CA GLN A 214 -10.76 12.31 -28.12
C GLN A 214 -11.79 13.32 -27.64
N LYS A 215 -13.02 12.90 -27.29
CA LYS A 215 -14.05 13.79 -26.71
C LYS A 215 -13.56 14.45 -25.41
N THR A 216 -12.74 13.74 -24.61
CA THR A 216 -12.16 14.31 -23.38
C THR A 216 -11.16 15.42 -23.70
N ILE A 217 -10.35 15.24 -24.73
CA ILE A 217 -9.37 16.24 -25.19
C ILE A 217 -10.07 17.47 -25.77
N GLU A 218 -11.07 17.29 -26.62
CA GLU A 218 -11.82 18.39 -27.26
C GLU A 218 -12.52 19.27 -26.23
N LYS A 219 -13.04 18.71 -25.15
CA LYS A 219 -13.76 19.46 -24.13
C LYS A 219 -12.86 20.21 -23.17
N GLU A 220 -11.78 19.57 -22.73
CA GLU A 220 -10.87 20.11 -21.72
C GLU A 220 -9.75 20.98 -22.34
N GLY A 221 -9.57 20.91 -23.66
CA GLY A 221 -8.49 21.58 -24.39
C GLY A 221 -7.23 20.75 -24.46
N GLN A 222 -6.25 21.23 -25.21
CA GLN A 222 -4.94 20.58 -25.30
C GLN A 222 -4.04 21.04 -24.15
N TYR A 223 -3.49 20.10 -23.42
CA TYR A 223 -2.49 20.35 -22.37
C TYR A 223 -1.09 19.97 -22.88
N GLY A 224 -0.12 20.85 -22.63
CA GLY A 224 1.29 20.50 -22.67
C GLY A 224 1.67 19.70 -21.41
N GLU A 225 2.84 19.09 -21.41
CA GLU A 225 3.34 18.35 -20.23
C GLU A 225 3.50 19.26 -19.01
N GLU A 226 4.08 20.44 -19.20
CA GLU A 226 4.29 21.42 -18.11
C GLU A 226 2.97 21.95 -17.54
N ASP A 227 2.00 22.28 -18.40
CA ASP A 227 0.68 22.75 -17.98
C ASP A 227 -0.08 21.66 -17.22
N ALA A 228 0.04 20.42 -17.68
CA ALA A 228 -0.57 19.26 -17.04
C ALA A 228 0.03 19.00 -15.64
N LEU A 229 1.35 19.12 -15.49
CA LEU A 229 2.02 19.01 -14.20
C LEU A 229 1.61 20.11 -13.21
N MET A 230 1.50 21.34 -13.68
CA MET A 230 1.04 22.47 -12.87
C MET A 230 -0.42 22.30 -12.44
N GLU A 231 -1.32 21.88 -13.35
CA GLU A 231 -2.73 21.66 -13.02
C GLU A 231 -2.89 20.48 -12.03
N LEU A 232 -2.15 19.40 -12.23
CA LEU A 232 -2.09 18.27 -11.31
C LEU A 232 -1.64 18.72 -9.91
N TYR A 233 -0.57 19.51 -9.84
CA TYR A 233 -0.06 20.03 -8.57
C TYR A 233 -1.11 20.91 -7.86
N ARG A 234 -1.76 21.83 -8.60
CA ARG A 234 -2.82 22.71 -8.08
C ARG A 234 -3.99 21.92 -7.48
N LYS A 235 -4.38 20.81 -8.12
CA LYS A 235 -5.47 19.94 -7.64
C LYS A 235 -5.08 19.12 -6.41
N LEU A 236 -3.83 18.66 -6.34
CA LEU A 236 -3.35 17.82 -5.24
C LEU A 236 -2.91 18.61 -4.02
N ARG A 237 -2.42 19.85 -4.21
CA ARG A 237 -1.96 20.75 -3.15
C ARG A 237 -2.58 22.14 -3.30
N PRO A 238 -3.89 22.28 -3.04
CA PRO A 238 -4.53 23.58 -3.10
C PRO A 238 -3.93 24.53 -2.07
N GLY A 239 -3.52 25.72 -2.50
CA GLY A 239 -2.92 26.75 -1.64
C GLY A 239 -1.41 26.91 -1.76
N GLU A 240 -0.72 25.99 -2.41
CA GLU A 240 0.70 26.15 -2.75
C GLU A 240 0.86 26.64 -4.19
N PRO A 241 1.86 27.47 -4.50
CA PRO A 241 2.14 27.89 -5.87
C PRO A 241 2.55 26.67 -6.72
N PRO A 242 1.93 26.45 -7.87
CA PRO A 242 2.24 25.30 -8.71
C PRO A 242 3.59 25.49 -9.39
N THR A 243 4.41 24.45 -9.38
CA THR A 243 5.69 24.39 -10.07
C THR A 243 5.78 23.08 -10.85
N VAL A 244 6.44 23.08 -11.99
CA VAL A 244 6.63 21.89 -12.83
C VAL A 244 7.39 20.81 -12.07
N ALA A 245 8.54 21.17 -11.48
CA ALA A 245 9.36 20.25 -10.70
C ALA A 245 8.60 19.69 -9.49
N GLY A 246 7.76 20.51 -8.82
CA GLY A 246 6.93 20.06 -7.70
C GLY A 246 5.85 19.05 -8.16
N GLY A 247 5.26 19.27 -9.34
CA GLY A 247 4.29 18.34 -9.94
C GLY A 247 4.90 17.00 -10.28
N GLU A 248 6.07 17.00 -10.91
CA GLU A 248 6.83 15.81 -11.26
C GLU A 248 7.23 15.02 -10.00
N GLN A 249 7.85 15.67 -9.02
CA GLN A 249 8.24 15.06 -7.76
C GLN A 249 7.04 14.47 -7.01
N LEU A 250 5.90 15.17 -7.02
CA LEU A 250 4.68 14.70 -6.37
C LEU A 250 4.16 13.42 -7.04
N LEU A 251 4.12 13.40 -8.37
CA LEU A 251 3.66 12.25 -9.16
C LEU A 251 4.59 11.06 -8.98
N GLN A 252 5.91 11.29 -9.09
CA GLN A 252 6.94 10.29 -8.89
C GLN A 252 6.83 9.67 -7.49
N SER A 253 6.71 10.49 -6.45
CA SER A 253 6.63 10.02 -5.07
C SER A 253 5.34 9.26 -4.75
N ARG A 254 4.24 9.53 -5.46
CA ARG A 254 2.94 8.92 -5.19
C ARG A 254 2.74 7.55 -5.81
N PHE A 255 3.30 7.30 -7.01
CA PHE A 255 3.00 6.11 -7.80
C PHE A 255 4.22 5.29 -8.19
N PHE A 256 5.41 5.91 -8.25
CA PHE A 256 6.61 5.28 -8.80
C PHE A 256 7.73 5.08 -7.76
N ASP A 257 7.58 5.61 -6.55
CA ASP A 257 8.54 5.42 -5.46
C ASP A 257 8.24 4.11 -4.69
N PRO A 258 9.14 3.10 -4.75
CA PRO A 258 8.93 1.83 -4.05
C PRO A 258 8.78 1.95 -2.52
N LYS A 259 9.31 3.04 -1.93
CA LYS A 259 9.16 3.30 -0.50
C LYS A 259 7.76 3.77 -0.11
N ARG A 260 7.02 4.36 -1.04
CA ARG A 260 5.70 4.97 -0.79
C ARG A 260 4.55 4.23 -1.46
N TYR A 261 4.82 3.54 -2.56
CA TYR A 261 3.81 2.81 -3.32
C TYR A 261 4.20 1.34 -3.49
N ASP A 262 3.29 0.45 -3.16
CA ASP A 262 3.50 -0.99 -3.28
C ASP A 262 2.19 -1.69 -3.65
N LEU A 263 2.14 -2.30 -4.82
CA LEU A 263 1.05 -3.18 -5.25
C LEU A 263 1.04 -4.52 -4.51
N GLY A 264 2.18 -4.92 -3.95
CA GLY A 264 2.38 -6.28 -3.46
C GLY A 264 2.36 -7.32 -4.59
N LYS A 265 2.78 -8.52 -4.31
CA LYS A 265 2.79 -9.63 -5.30
C LYS A 265 1.38 -9.95 -5.81
N VAL A 266 0.39 -9.97 -4.91
CA VAL A 266 -1.00 -10.27 -5.25
C VAL A 266 -1.60 -9.19 -6.15
N GLY A 267 -1.32 -7.90 -5.85
CA GLY A 267 -1.81 -6.79 -6.65
C GLY A 267 -1.24 -6.79 -8.05
N ARG A 268 0.08 -7.01 -8.20
CA ARG A 268 0.75 -7.11 -9.51
C ARG A 268 0.19 -8.28 -10.32
N TYR A 269 0.06 -9.46 -9.72
CA TYR A 269 -0.52 -10.63 -10.38
C TYR A 269 -1.95 -10.38 -10.86
N LYS A 270 -2.83 -9.82 -10.00
CA LYS A 270 -4.22 -9.52 -10.37
C LYS A 270 -4.31 -8.49 -11.49
N LEU A 271 -3.46 -7.47 -11.45
CA LEU A 271 -3.41 -6.40 -12.45
C LEU A 271 -2.96 -6.96 -13.81
N ASN A 272 -1.85 -7.70 -13.83
CA ASN A 272 -1.36 -8.36 -15.04
C ASN A 272 -2.41 -9.31 -15.64
N LYS A 273 -3.06 -10.13 -14.80
CA LYS A 273 -4.10 -11.07 -15.25
C LYS A 273 -5.32 -10.36 -15.83
N LYS A 274 -5.80 -9.30 -15.18
CA LYS A 274 -7.00 -8.57 -15.61
C LYS A 274 -6.77 -7.78 -16.88
N LEU A 275 -5.63 -7.09 -16.98
CA LEU A 275 -5.27 -6.22 -18.10
C LEU A 275 -4.45 -6.95 -19.19
N ARG A 276 -4.13 -8.23 -19.00
CA ARG A 276 -3.31 -9.04 -19.91
C ARG A 276 -1.92 -8.44 -20.15
N LEU A 277 -1.31 -7.93 -19.09
CA LEU A 277 0.03 -7.33 -19.13
C LEU A 277 1.11 -8.37 -18.87
N SER A 278 2.31 -8.13 -19.44
CA SER A 278 3.50 -8.97 -19.25
C SER A 278 4.54 -8.31 -18.34
N VAL A 279 4.12 -7.40 -17.45
CA VAL A 279 5.01 -6.73 -16.51
C VAL A 279 5.53 -7.74 -15.47
N PRO A 280 6.85 -7.75 -15.18
CA PRO A 280 7.42 -8.69 -14.21
C PRO A 280 6.75 -8.60 -12.82
N ASP A 281 6.51 -9.73 -12.17
CA ASP A 281 5.90 -9.79 -10.83
C ASP A 281 6.75 -9.14 -9.74
N THR A 282 8.03 -8.91 -10.03
CA THR A 282 8.94 -8.16 -9.16
C THR A 282 8.70 -6.65 -9.16
N THR A 283 8.02 -6.12 -10.19
CA THR A 283 7.69 -4.70 -10.30
C THR A 283 6.49 -4.38 -9.42
N ARG A 284 6.73 -3.79 -8.28
CA ARG A 284 5.71 -3.54 -7.25
C ARG A 284 5.11 -2.13 -7.30
N VAL A 285 5.65 -1.24 -8.12
CA VAL A 285 5.14 0.11 -8.40
C VAL A 285 4.29 0.12 -9.66
N LEU A 286 3.48 1.16 -9.88
CA LEU A 286 2.76 1.33 -11.13
C LEU A 286 3.73 1.60 -12.29
N THR A 287 3.29 1.24 -13.48
CA THR A 287 3.94 1.60 -14.74
C THR A 287 2.99 2.48 -15.57
N LYS A 288 3.53 3.21 -16.55
CA LYS A 288 2.69 3.97 -17.51
C LYS A 288 1.74 3.05 -18.26
N GLU A 289 2.21 1.86 -18.61
CA GLU A 289 1.44 0.81 -19.28
C GLU A 289 0.25 0.34 -18.44
N ASP A 290 0.42 0.17 -17.12
CA ASP A 290 -0.66 -0.19 -16.21
C ASP A 290 -1.81 0.83 -16.25
N ILE A 291 -1.45 2.12 -16.25
CA ILE A 291 -2.41 3.22 -16.26
C ILE A 291 -3.14 3.29 -17.60
N LEU A 292 -2.42 3.22 -18.71
CA LEU A 292 -3.00 3.22 -20.06
C LEU A 292 -3.95 2.04 -20.26
N SER A 293 -3.50 0.84 -19.92
CA SER A 293 -4.31 -0.38 -20.05
C SER A 293 -5.54 -0.37 -19.14
N ALA A 294 -5.44 0.27 -17.96
CA ALA A 294 -6.61 0.43 -17.08
C ALA A 294 -7.65 1.37 -17.69
N ILE A 295 -7.22 2.44 -18.37
CA ILE A 295 -8.11 3.36 -19.09
C ILE A 295 -8.69 2.68 -20.33
N ASP A 296 -7.88 1.96 -21.11
CA ASP A 296 -8.36 1.22 -22.28
C ASP A 296 -9.45 0.21 -21.89
N TYR A 297 -9.22 -0.58 -20.86
CA TYR A 297 -10.23 -1.52 -20.38
C TYR A 297 -11.49 -0.82 -19.88
N LEU A 298 -11.38 0.35 -19.22
CA LEU A 298 -12.52 1.14 -18.77
C LEU A 298 -13.35 1.63 -19.97
N ILE A 299 -12.70 2.14 -21.01
CA ILE A 299 -13.37 2.59 -22.24
C ILE A 299 -14.03 1.40 -22.95
N ASN A 300 -13.35 0.24 -23.03
CA ASN A 300 -13.88 -0.97 -23.63
C ASN A 300 -15.21 -1.41 -22.98
N LEU A 301 -15.40 -1.19 -21.67
CA LEU A 301 -16.66 -1.49 -20.98
C LEU A 301 -17.85 -0.65 -21.48
N GLU A 302 -17.64 0.55 -21.97
CA GLU A 302 -18.69 1.38 -22.60
C GLU A 302 -19.20 0.77 -23.91
N PHE A 303 -18.37 -0.07 -24.55
CA PHE A 303 -18.71 -0.81 -25.75
C PHE A 303 -19.08 -2.27 -25.46
N ASP A 304 -19.46 -2.59 -24.21
CA ASP A 304 -19.81 -3.94 -23.75
C ASP A 304 -18.67 -4.98 -23.96
N ILE A 305 -17.41 -4.51 -24.06
CA ILE A 305 -16.24 -5.37 -24.18
C ILE A 305 -15.58 -5.49 -22.80
N GLY A 306 -15.65 -6.68 -22.20
CA GLY A 306 -15.10 -6.95 -20.89
C GLY A 306 -16.17 -7.22 -19.84
N GLN A 307 -15.75 -7.29 -18.58
CA GLN A 307 -16.65 -7.61 -17.46
C GLN A 307 -16.27 -6.75 -16.24
N THR A 308 -17.29 -6.28 -15.55
CA THR A 308 -17.15 -5.62 -14.25
C THR A 308 -16.86 -6.65 -13.16
N ASP A 309 -16.33 -6.20 -12.05
CA ASP A 309 -15.94 -7.07 -10.94
C ASP A 309 -16.97 -6.97 -9.81
N ASP A 310 -17.26 -8.10 -9.18
CA ASP A 310 -17.97 -8.13 -7.91
C ASP A 310 -16.96 -7.84 -6.78
N ILE A 311 -17.03 -6.62 -6.25
CA ILE A 311 -16.13 -6.14 -5.21
C ILE A 311 -16.41 -6.86 -3.87
N ASP A 312 -17.62 -7.37 -3.68
CA ASP A 312 -18.04 -8.01 -2.44
C ASP A 312 -17.74 -9.51 -2.42
N HIS A 313 -17.38 -10.07 -3.56
CA HIS A 313 -16.95 -11.46 -3.64
C HIS A 313 -15.68 -11.70 -2.80
N LEU A 314 -15.67 -12.78 -2.02
CA LEU A 314 -14.55 -13.11 -1.11
C LEU A 314 -13.20 -13.29 -1.85
N GLY A 315 -13.20 -13.69 -3.11
CA GLY A 315 -12.01 -13.75 -3.95
C GLY A 315 -11.35 -12.40 -4.23
N ASN A 316 -12.09 -11.30 -4.02
CA ASN A 316 -11.60 -9.92 -4.15
C ASN A 316 -11.31 -9.24 -2.81
N ARG A 317 -11.41 -10.00 -1.74
CA ARG A 317 -11.11 -9.54 -0.37
C ARG A 317 -10.01 -10.38 0.24
N ARG A 318 -9.33 -9.83 1.25
CA ARG A 318 -8.36 -10.54 2.07
C ARG A 318 -8.59 -10.22 3.54
N VAL A 319 -8.15 -11.11 4.40
CA VAL A 319 -8.13 -10.87 5.84
C VAL A 319 -6.83 -10.17 6.18
N ARG A 320 -6.93 -9.00 6.80
CA ARG A 320 -5.81 -8.28 7.41
C ARG A 320 -5.85 -8.53 8.90
N SER A 321 -4.83 -9.19 9.40
CA SER A 321 -4.70 -9.58 10.78
C SER A 321 -3.73 -8.64 11.54
N VAL A 322 -3.54 -8.91 12.83
CA VAL A 322 -2.79 -8.06 13.75
C VAL A 322 -1.34 -7.79 13.35
N GLY A 323 -0.71 -8.71 12.61
CA GLY A 323 0.69 -8.56 12.18
C GLY A 323 0.88 -7.73 10.92
N GLU A 324 -0.20 -7.36 10.24
CA GLU A 324 -0.19 -6.49 9.05
C GLU A 324 -0.63 -5.06 9.43
#